data_cd12852f1cd36eb38a98a426e8cd12a9
#
_entry.id   cd12852f1cd36eb38a98a426e8cd12a9
#
_cell.length_a   1.000
_cell.length_b   1.000
_cell.length_c   1.000
_cell.angle_alpha   90.00
_cell.angle_beta   90.00
_cell.angle_gamma   90.00
#
_symmetry.space_group_name_H-M   'P 1'
#
loop_
_entity.id
_entity.type
_entity.pdbx_description
1 polymer ?
#
loop_
_entity_poly.entity_id
_entity_poly.type
_entity_poly.pdbx_seq_one_letter_code
_entity_poly.pdbx_strand_id
1 'polypeptide(L)'
;MGPGFDVFALALDAFYDTIQIQTLRGGGVELEIAGLDSDNVPADANLNSAGLVAKHLLSQHGIDVGVKIRVVKGVPVAKGLGSSAASAAATAVGLNSMLGLQLTENQIVESAAQGEVASAGAAHADNVAAAVLGGFTFVQSYSPLSVVGFDPPRRLEIAIAIPQVPAPRNKTEHARAVLPEGVSLRKVAHNVGGAASIVAGILSEDIDLIGKGMVDAIVEPARAQLVPNYAQVKKAALGAGAEGVAISGAGPSMIAIVDNAKVSAASVSVAMGEAFESAGVRCWTLASKTTRGATILKK
;
A
#
# COMPACT_ATOMS: atom_id res chain seq x y z
N MET A 1 -5.11 5.98 -3.42
CA MET A 1 -5.96 6.89 -2.62
C MET A 1 -6.79 7.73 -3.58
N GLY A 2 -8.12 7.48 -3.65
CA GLY A 2 -9.00 8.24 -4.52
C GLY A 2 -8.46 8.38 -5.95
N PRO A 3 -8.40 9.60 -6.51
CA PRO A 3 -7.96 9.85 -7.89
C PRO A 3 -6.47 9.62 -8.15
N GLY A 4 -5.69 9.28 -7.12
CA GLY A 4 -4.25 8.97 -7.23
C GLY A 4 -3.94 7.51 -7.55
N PHE A 5 -4.78 6.83 -8.33
CA PHE A 5 -4.57 5.45 -8.77
C PHE A 5 -3.21 5.28 -9.47
N ASP A 6 -2.45 4.25 -9.06
CA ASP A 6 -1.08 3.95 -9.53
C ASP A 6 -0.06 5.11 -9.35
N VAL A 7 -0.44 6.16 -8.61
CA VAL A 7 0.41 7.33 -8.37
C VAL A 7 0.61 7.59 -6.87
N PHE A 8 -0.47 7.59 -6.07
CA PHE A 8 -0.43 7.99 -4.66
C PHE A 8 -0.42 6.81 -3.71
N ALA A 9 0.43 6.88 -2.69
CA ALA A 9 0.40 5.95 -1.57
C ALA A 9 0.67 6.67 -0.24
N LEU A 10 0.27 6.00 0.86
CA LEU A 10 0.41 6.49 2.22
C LEU A 10 0.94 5.36 3.11
N ALA A 11 2.05 5.58 3.79
CA ALA A 11 2.59 4.63 4.76
C ALA A 11 1.81 4.71 6.08
N LEU A 12 1.41 3.56 6.61
CA LEU A 12 0.58 3.43 7.81
C LEU A 12 1.30 2.66 8.91
N ASP A 13 1.11 3.04 10.16
CA ASP A 13 1.69 2.38 11.34
C ASP A 13 0.86 1.19 11.87
N ALA A 14 -0.29 0.93 11.23
CA ALA A 14 -1.22 -0.12 11.66
C ALA A 14 -0.62 -1.53 11.65
N PHE A 15 0.21 -1.82 10.65
CA PHE A 15 0.79 -3.14 10.40
C PHE A 15 2.18 -3.01 9.81
N TYR A 16 3.05 -3.99 10.07
CA TYR A 16 4.38 -4.07 9.46
C TYR A 16 4.83 -5.51 9.28
N ASP A 17 5.64 -5.74 8.25
CA ASP A 17 6.37 -6.98 8.07
C ASP A 17 7.78 -6.83 8.67
N THR A 18 8.33 -7.92 9.17
CA THR A 18 9.74 -7.96 9.58
C THR A 18 10.53 -8.90 8.68
N ILE A 19 11.64 -8.40 8.15
CA ILE A 19 12.56 -9.17 7.30
C ILE A 19 13.85 -9.41 8.05
N GLN A 20 14.28 -10.68 8.11
CA GLN A 20 15.59 -11.08 8.59
C GLN A 20 16.38 -11.66 7.44
N ILE A 21 17.59 -11.15 7.19
CA ILE A 21 18.44 -11.58 6.08
C ILE A 21 19.77 -12.09 6.65
N GLN A 22 20.22 -13.23 6.14
CA GLN A 22 21.53 -13.78 6.43
C GLN A 22 22.16 -14.32 5.16
N THR A 23 23.49 -14.28 5.08
CA THR A 23 24.23 -14.89 3.99
C THR A 23 24.25 -16.40 4.11
N LEU A 24 24.22 -17.09 2.96
CA LEU A 24 24.42 -18.53 2.86
C LEU A 24 25.72 -18.84 2.13
N ARG A 25 26.32 -19.98 2.48
CA ARG A 25 27.41 -20.55 1.68
C ARG A 25 26.82 -21.14 0.39
N GLY A 26 27.32 -20.72 -0.75
CA GLY A 26 26.77 -21.05 -2.05
C GLY A 26 25.82 -19.94 -2.57
N GLY A 27 25.38 -20.04 -3.80
CA GLY A 27 24.48 -19.06 -4.41
C GLY A 27 22.99 -19.35 -4.12
N GLY A 28 22.14 -18.42 -4.52
CA GLY A 28 20.68 -18.57 -4.51
C GLY A 28 19.95 -17.81 -3.40
N VAL A 29 18.64 -17.89 -3.45
CA VAL A 29 17.73 -17.21 -2.50
C VAL A 29 16.80 -18.24 -1.89
N GLU A 30 16.87 -18.39 -0.56
CA GLU A 30 15.99 -19.22 0.23
C GLU A 30 15.02 -18.36 1.03
N LEU A 31 13.75 -18.76 1.07
CA LEU A 31 12.72 -18.05 1.83
C LEU A 31 12.14 -18.92 2.94
N GLU A 32 11.89 -18.29 4.07
CA GLU A 32 11.11 -18.81 5.19
C GLU A 32 9.99 -17.82 5.49
N ILE A 33 8.74 -18.27 5.41
CA ILE A 33 7.56 -17.42 5.63
C ILE A 33 6.92 -17.77 6.95
N ALA A 34 6.60 -16.76 7.74
CA ALA A 34 5.94 -16.89 9.04
C ALA A 34 4.98 -15.71 9.30
N GLY A 35 4.21 -15.77 10.37
CA GLY A 35 3.31 -14.69 10.80
C GLY A 35 1.91 -14.75 10.18
N LEU A 36 1.28 -13.58 10.08
CA LEU A 36 -0.12 -13.45 9.65
C LEU A 36 -0.30 -13.92 8.21
N ASP A 37 -1.31 -14.77 7.96
CA ASP A 37 -1.66 -15.28 6.64
C ASP A 37 -0.49 -15.98 5.89
N SER A 38 0.53 -16.47 6.61
CA SER A 38 1.74 -17.07 6.02
C SER A 38 1.44 -18.22 5.05
N ASP A 39 0.40 -19.01 5.31
CA ASP A 39 -0.02 -20.14 4.46
C ASP A 39 -0.50 -19.69 3.06
N ASN A 40 -0.83 -18.41 2.90
CA ASN A 40 -1.27 -17.82 1.64
C ASN A 40 -0.12 -17.14 0.86
N VAL A 41 1.12 -17.19 1.39
CA VAL A 41 2.28 -16.53 0.80
C VAL A 41 3.25 -17.59 0.26
N PRO A 42 3.59 -17.58 -1.05
CA PRO A 42 4.53 -18.55 -1.61
C PRO A 42 5.91 -18.46 -0.96
N ALA A 43 6.50 -19.62 -0.62
CA ALA A 43 7.89 -19.72 -0.20
C ALA A 43 8.88 -19.89 -1.38
N ASP A 44 8.38 -20.09 -2.60
CA ASP A 44 9.23 -20.06 -3.79
C ASP A 44 9.69 -18.63 -4.10
N ALA A 45 11.00 -18.44 -4.15
CA ALA A 45 11.61 -17.12 -4.39
C ALA A 45 11.25 -16.52 -5.76
N ASN A 46 10.78 -17.31 -6.73
CA ASN A 46 10.30 -16.78 -8.02
C ASN A 46 8.86 -16.29 -7.99
N LEU A 47 8.11 -16.68 -6.97
CA LEU A 47 6.69 -16.35 -6.79
C LEU A 47 6.44 -15.43 -5.61
N ASN A 48 7.51 -14.94 -4.96
CA ASN A 48 7.44 -14.14 -3.74
C ASN A 48 8.15 -12.80 -3.94
N SER A 49 7.52 -11.72 -3.50
CA SER A 49 8.04 -10.36 -3.66
C SER A 49 9.43 -10.17 -3.06
N ALA A 50 9.68 -10.69 -1.85
CA ALA A 50 11.01 -10.63 -1.22
C ALA A 50 12.07 -11.41 -2.01
N GLY A 51 11.69 -12.57 -2.55
CA GLY A 51 12.56 -13.41 -3.37
C GLY A 51 12.94 -12.75 -4.70
N LEU A 52 11.98 -12.15 -5.39
CA LEU A 52 12.25 -11.43 -6.65
C LEU A 52 13.15 -10.22 -6.44
N VAL A 53 12.91 -9.42 -5.39
CA VAL A 53 13.78 -8.30 -5.03
C VAL A 53 15.20 -8.76 -4.76
N ALA A 54 15.37 -9.84 -3.98
CA ALA A 54 16.70 -10.36 -3.68
C ALA A 54 17.43 -10.84 -4.93
N LYS A 55 16.76 -11.61 -5.78
CA LYS A 55 17.34 -12.07 -7.06
C LYS A 55 17.73 -10.92 -7.97
N HIS A 56 16.86 -9.92 -8.07
CA HIS A 56 17.12 -8.72 -8.87
C HIS A 56 18.38 -8.01 -8.38
N LEU A 57 18.46 -7.67 -7.09
CA LEU A 57 19.59 -6.93 -6.52
C LEU A 57 20.92 -7.72 -6.64
N LEU A 58 20.92 -9.01 -6.30
CA LEU A 58 22.11 -9.85 -6.42
C LEU A 58 22.60 -9.92 -7.88
N SER A 59 21.70 -10.14 -8.82
CA SER A 59 22.00 -10.23 -10.24
C SER A 59 22.48 -8.89 -10.81
N GLN A 60 21.77 -7.80 -10.52
CA GLN A 60 22.09 -6.46 -11.03
C GLN A 60 23.49 -5.97 -10.60
N HIS A 61 23.91 -6.36 -9.38
CA HIS A 61 25.21 -5.96 -8.84
C HIS A 61 26.29 -7.03 -8.98
N GLY A 62 26.04 -8.13 -9.68
CA GLY A 62 27.01 -9.21 -9.91
C GLY A 62 27.50 -9.87 -8.61
N ILE A 63 26.62 -9.96 -7.59
CA ILE A 63 26.96 -10.49 -6.27
C ILE A 63 26.70 -11.98 -6.24
N ASP A 64 27.77 -12.77 -6.12
CA ASP A 64 27.72 -14.23 -6.04
C ASP A 64 27.70 -14.69 -4.57
N VAL A 65 26.62 -14.33 -3.86
CA VAL A 65 26.38 -14.74 -2.46
C VAL A 65 24.95 -15.27 -2.36
N GLY A 66 24.78 -16.42 -1.68
CA GLY A 66 23.45 -16.89 -1.32
C GLY A 66 22.88 -16.11 -0.14
N VAL A 67 21.56 -15.94 -0.13
CA VAL A 67 20.85 -15.29 0.97
C VAL A 67 19.66 -16.12 1.43
N LYS A 68 19.51 -16.24 2.75
CA LYS A 68 18.28 -16.73 3.39
C LYS A 68 17.52 -15.56 3.95
N ILE A 69 16.25 -15.45 3.57
CA ILE A 69 15.35 -14.36 3.98
C ILE A 69 14.19 -14.97 4.75
N ARG A 70 14.03 -14.59 6.00
CA ARG A 70 12.86 -14.91 6.79
C ARG A 70 11.92 -13.72 6.76
N VAL A 71 10.72 -13.94 6.23
CA VAL A 71 9.64 -12.95 6.13
C VAL A 71 8.63 -13.25 7.24
N VAL A 72 8.54 -12.37 8.23
CA VAL A 72 7.51 -12.43 9.26
C VAL A 72 6.41 -11.44 8.87
N LYS A 73 5.30 -11.96 8.37
CA LYS A 73 4.15 -11.17 7.92
C LYS A 73 3.39 -10.59 9.10
N GLY A 74 3.13 -9.30 9.06
CA GLY A 74 2.21 -8.61 9.96
C GLY A 74 1.16 -7.80 9.20
N VAL A 75 1.41 -7.48 7.91
CA VAL A 75 0.43 -6.83 7.04
C VAL A 75 -0.54 -7.86 6.47
N PRO A 76 -1.88 -7.73 6.68
CA PRO A 76 -2.88 -8.67 6.16
C PRO A 76 -2.77 -8.89 4.66
N VAL A 77 -2.69 -10.16 4.24
CA VAL A 77 -2.49 -10.53 2.83
C VAL A 77 -3.78 -10.33 2.04
N ALA A 78 -3.65 -9.80 0.82
CA ALA A 78 -4.75 -9.59 -0.12
C ALA A 78 -5.91 -8.73 0.40
N LYS A 79 -5.66 -7.83 1.35
CA LYS A 79 -6.66 -6.89 1.89
C LYS A 79 -6.55 -5.47 1.31
N GLY A 80 -5.62 -5.22 0.37
CA GLY A 80 -5.42 -3.89 -0.22
C GLY A 80 -4.60 -2.94 0.65
N LEU A 81 -3.79 -3.48 1.56
CA LEU A 81 -2.96 -2.73 2.51
C LEU A 81 -1.46 -2.78 2.18
N GLY A 82 -1.09 -3.14 0.96
CA GLY A 82 0.30 -3.13 0.51
C GLY A 82 1.18 -4.24 1.10
N SER A 83 0.60 -5.43 1.40
CA SER A 83 1.33 -6.53 2.06
C SER A 83 2.55 -7.02 1.26
N SER A 84 2.48 -7.12 -0.07
CA SER A 84 3.61 -7.48 -0.94
C SER A 84 4.66 -6.37 -0.96
N ALA A 85 4.23 -5.11 -1.08
CA ALA A 85 5.11 -3.95 -1.08
C ALA A 85 5.89 -3.79 0.22
N ALA A 86 5.27 -4.10 1.37
CA ALA A 86 5.96 -4.09 2.67
C ALA A 86 7.12 -5.08 2.70
N SER A 87 6.91 -6.34 2.27
CA SER A 87 7.96 -7.35 2.19
C SER A 87 9.05 -6.97 1.18
N ALA A 88 8.65 -6.45 0.00
CA ALA A 88 9.57 -6.02 -1.06
C ALA A 88 10.48 -4.87 -0.59
N ALA A 89 9.88 -3.81 -0.03
CA ALA A 89 10.60 -2.64 0.48
C ALA A 89 11.57 -3.00 1.59
N ALA A 90 11.12 -3.77 2.59
CA ALA A 90 11.98 -4.19 3.70
C ALA A 90 13.14 -5.07 3.23
N THR A 91 12.93 -5.92 2.21
CA THR A 91 13.98 -6.74 1.61
C THR A 91 14.99 -5.85 0.84
N ALA A 92 14.54 -4.89 0.04
CA ALA A 92 15.42 -3.99 -0.68
C ALA A 92 16.29 -3.15 0.27
N VAL A 93 15.67 -2.54 1.29
CA VAL A 93 16.37 -1.76 2.32
C VAL A 93 17.35 -2.63 3.09
N GLY A 94 16.95 -3.85 3.49
CA GLY A 94 17.79 -4.80 4.21
C GLY A 94 19.02 -5.23 3.42
N LEU A 95 18.85 -5.61 2.15
CA LEU A 95 19.93 -6.02 1.26
C LEU A 95 20.86 -4.84 0.91
N ASN A 96 20.31 -3.66 0.63
CA ASN A 96 21.09 -2.46 0.42
C ASN A 96 22.05 -2.19 1.61
N SER A 97 21.52 -2.28 2.82
CA SER A 97 22.31 -2.11 4.06
C SER A 97 23.32 -3.23 4.29
N MET A 98 22.91 -4.50 4.15
CA MET A 98 23.75 -5.67 4.42
C MET A 98 24.91 -5.79 3.43
N LEU A 99 24.67 -5.51 2.16
CA LEU A 99 25.65 -5.63 1.07
C LEU A 99 26.41 -4.33 0.80
N GLY A 100 26.06 -3.21 1.47
CA GLY A 100 26.74 -1.92 1.31
C GLY A 100 26.58 -1.31 -0.08
N LEU A 101 25.43 -1.49 -0.75
CA LEU A 101 25.23 -1.10 -2.16
C LEU A 101 25.16 0.40 -2.36
N GLN A 102 24.87 1.18 -1.31
CA GLN A 102 24.77 2.65 -1.33
C GLN A 102 23.73 3.17 -2.36
N LEU A 103 22.63 2.46 -2.53
CA LEU A 103 21.56 2.85 -3.44
C LEU A 103 20.84 4.11 -2.94
N THR A 104 20.49 4.99 -3.87
CA THR A 104 19.57 6.11 -3.59
C THR A 104 18.15 5.60 -3.30
N GLU A 105 17.31 6.42 -2.67
CA GLU A 105 15.91 6.07 -2.40
C GLU A 105 15.16 5.63 -3.66
N ASN A 106 15.30 6.36 -4.77
CA ASN A 106 14.69 5.97 -6.05
C ASN A 106 15.17 4.60 -6.55
N GLN A 107 16.45 4.29 -6.42
CA GLN A 107 16.99 2.98 -6.81
C GLN A 107 16.50 1.86 -5.89
N ILE A 108 16.31 2.13 -4.58
CA ILE A 108 15.71 1.18 -3.65
C ILE A 108 14.24 0.93 -4.03
N VAL A 109 13.47 1.98 -4.32
CA VAL A 109 12.08 1.84 -4.78
C VAL A 109 11.99 1.08 -6.10
N GLU A 110 12.86 1.38 -7.06
CA GLU A 110 12.92 0.69 -8.35
C GLU A 110 13.21 -0.81 -8.18
N SER A 111 14.18 -1.13 -7.32
CA SER A 111 14.51 -2.53 -7.00
C SER A 111 13.37 -3.23 -6.27
N ALA A 112 12.72 -2.56 -5.32
CA ALA A 112 11.57 -3.10 -4.59
C ALA A 112 10.35 -3.30 -5.50
N ALA A 113 10.14 -2.43 -6.50
CA ALA A 113 9.06 -2.56 -7.47
C ALA A 113 9.16 -3.84 -8.32
N GLN A 114 10.36 -4.42 -8.50
CA GLN A 114 10.52 -5.73 -9.15
C GLN A 114 9.82 -6.85 -8.35
N GLY A 115 9.68 -6.69 -7.04
CA GLY A 115 8.90 -7.62 -6.21
C GLY A 115 7.40 -7.63 -6.52
N GLU A 116 6.85 -6.50 -6.99
CA GLU A 116 5.41 -6.41 -7.30
C GLU A 116 5.02 -7.20 -8.54
N VAL A 117 5.96 -7.56 -9.41
CA VAL A 117 5.70 -8.44 -10.57
C VAL A 117 5.10 -9.78 -10.13
N ALA A 118 5.51 -10.32 -8.96
CA ALA A 118 4.97 -11.57 -8.42
C ALA A 118 3.48 -11.47 -8.07
N SER A 119 3.01 -10.31 -7.62
CA SER A 119 1.65 -10.12 -7.10
C SER A 119 0.72 -9.39 -8.06
N ALA A 120 1.26 -8.52 -8.91
CA ALA A 120 0.50 -7.63 -9.78
C ALA A 120 0.79 -7.81 -11.27
N GLY A 121 1.76 -8.66 -11.63
CA GLY A 121 2.17 -8.90 -13.02
C GLY A 121 2.96 -7.76 -13.66
N ALA A 122 3.17 -6.65 -12.93
CA ALA A 122 3.93 -5.49 -13.37
C ALA A 122 4.61 -4.80 -12.18
N ALA A 123 5.70 -4.09 -12.46
CA ALA A 123 6.45 -3.35 -11.45
C ALA A 123 5.73 -2.04 -11.08
N HIS A 124 4.84 -2.10 -10.08
CA HIS A 124 4.15 -0.93 -9.55
C HIS A 124 4.97 -0.29 -8.42
N ALA A 125 5.24 1.00 -8.54
CA ALA A 125 6.13 1.71 -7.61
C ALA A 125 5.39 2.45 -6.48
N ASP A 126 4.09 2.73 -6.61
CA ASP A 126 3.34 3.54 -5.66
C ASP A 126 3.37 2.99 -4.22
N ASN A 127 2.93 1.75 -4.01
CA ASN A 127 2.92 1.14 -2.69
C ASN A 127 4.33 0.93 -2.11
N VAL A 128 5.29 0.51 -2.94
CA VAL A 128 6.68 0.33 -2.49
C VAL A 128 7.36 1.66 -2.18
N ALA A 129 7.02 2.74 -2.89
CA ALA A 129 7.51 4.09 -2.58
C ALA A 129 7.13 4.51 -1.15
N ALA A 130 5.84 4.36 -0.78
CA ALA A 130 5.41 4.64 0.58
C ALA A 130 6.05 3.70 1.61
N ALA A 131 6.20 2.41 1.28
CA ALA A 131 6.85 1.45 2.17
C ALA A 131 8.35 1.72 2.37
N VAL A 132 9.05 2.29 1.39
CA VAL A 132 10.48 2.67 1.48
C VAL A 132 10.66 4.03 2.16
N LEU A 133 9.94 5.06 1.70
CA LEU A 133 10.13 6.45 2.09
C LEU A 133 9.34 6.83 3.35
N GLY A 134 8.17 6.24 3.54
CA GLY A 134 7.21 6.67 4.56
C GLY A 134 6.33 7.84 4.12
N GLY A 135 5.46 8.29 5.02
CA GLY A 135 4.58 9.43 4.80
C GLY A 135 3.64 9.27 3.61
N PHE A 136 3.36 10.36 2.95
CA PHE A 136 2.64 10.39 1.67
C PHE A 136 3.64 10.44 0.52
N THR A 137 3.46 9.58 -0.47
CA THR A 137 4.32 9.53 -1.65
C THR A 137 3.52 9.59 -2.94
N PHE A 138 4.15 10.12 -3.98
CA PHE A 138 3.63 9.97 -5.33
C PHE A 138 4.73 9.66 -6.35
N VAL A 139 4.36 8.86 -7.34
CA VAL A 139 5.20 8.55 -8.49
C VAL A 139 5.05 9.66 -9.51
N GLN A 140 6.11 10.42 -9.73
CA GLN A 140 6.16 11.50 -10.71
C GLN A 140 6.38 10.96 -12.13
N SER A 141 7.23 9.94 -12.26
CA SER A 141 7.58 9.31 -13.52
C SER A 141 7.94 7.85 -13.30
N TYR A 142 7.63 7.01 -14.28
CA TYR A 142 8.02 5.60 -14.30
C TYR A 142 9.27 5.32 -15.17
N SER A 143 9.69 6.27 -16.00
CA SER A 143 10.85 6.08 -16.91
C SER A 143 11.53 7.42 -17.22
N PRO A 144 12.63 7.75 -16.54
CA PRO A 144 13.18 7.07 -15.35
C PRO A 144 12.25 7.15 -14.15
N LEU A 145 12.36 6.20 -13.22
CA LEU A 145 11.55 6.23 -11.99
C LEU A 145 11.92 7.45 -11.15
N SER A 146 10.90 8.22 -10.81
CA SER A 146 11.02 9.35 -9.89
C SER A 146 9.85 9.34 -8.92
N VAL A 147 10.15 9.33 -7.64
CA VAL A 147 9.16 9.39 -6.56
C VAL A 147 9.42 10.60 -5.67
N VAL A 148 8.34 11.17 -5.16
CA VAL A 148 8.39 12.33 -4.26
C VAL A 148 7.63 11.98 -3.00
N GLY A 149 8.21 12.30 -1.85
CA GLY A 149 7.62 12.05 -0.53
C GLY A 149 7.38 13.35 0.26
N PHE A 150 6.34 13.34 1.08
CA PHE A 150 6.00 14.42 2.00
C PHE A 150 5.54 13.85 3.34
N ASP A 151 5.80 14.58 4.42
CA ASP A 151 5.18 14.31 5.71
C ASP A 151 3.74 14.86 5.69
N PRO A 152 2.73 14.01 5.90
CA PRO A 152 1.35 14.47 6.02
C PRO A 152 1.12 15.30 7.30
N PRO A 153 0.03 16.09 7.35
CA PRO A 153 -0.33 16.86 8.55
C PRO A 153 -0.36 15.97 9.80
N ARG A 154 0.22 16.42 10.91
CA ARG A 154 0.27 15.64 12.17
C ARG A 154 -1.10 15.27 12.73
N ARG A 155 -2.13 16.08 12.42
CA ARG A 155 -3.52 15.84 12.83
C ARG A 155 -4.25 14.84 11.93
N LEU A 156 -3.64 14.44 10.81
CA LEU A 156 -4.22 13.48 9.90
C LEU A 156 -4.12 12.08 10.51
N GLU A 157 -5.26 11.48 10.77
CA GLU A 157 -5.40 10.08 11.16
C GLU A 157 -6.19 9.32 10.11
N ILE A 158 -6.06 8.00 10.12
CA ILE A 158 -6.67 7.12 9.16
C ILE A 158 -7.55 6.12 9.89
N ALA A 159 -8.86 6.11 9.58
CA ALA A 159 -9.74 5.02 9.97
C ALA A 159 -9.66 3.91 8.91
N ILE A 160 -9.50 2.67 9.34
CA ILE A 160 -9.37 1.50 8.47
C ILE A 160 -10.46 0.50 8.83
N ALA A 161 -11.15 -0.02 7.80
CA ALA A 161 -12.09 -1.12 7.91
C ALA A 161 -11.68 -2.24 6.94
N ILE A 162 -11.46 -3.45 7.49
CA ILE A 162 -10.94 -4.63 6.79
C ILE A 162 -11.98 -5.73 6.80
N PRO A 163 -12.82 -5.86 5.76
CA PRO A 163 -13.84 -6.90 5.71
C PRO A 163 -13.18 -8.28 5.61
N GLN A 164 -13.69 -9.22 6.40
CA GLN A 164 -13.21 -10.59 6.47
C GLN A 164 -13.87 -11.44 5.39
N VAL A 165 -13.60 -11.12 4.12
CA VAL A 165 -14.06 -11.87 2.96
C VAL A 165 -12.91 -12.66 2.34
N PRO A 166 -13.20 -13.84 1.74
CA PRO A 166 -12.18 -14.59 0.99
C PRO A 166 -11.58 -13.73 -0.12
N ALA A 167 -10.27 -13.77 -0.26
CA ALA A 167 -9.59 -13.11 -1.37
C ALA A 167 -9.49 -14.08 -2.55
N PRO A 168 -9.89 -13.68 -3.78
CA PRO A 168 -9.64 -14.49 -4.95
C PRO A 168 -8.14 -14.61 -5.21
N ARG A 169 -7.71 -15.72 -5.81
CA ARG A 169 -6.38 -15.81 -6.40
C ARG A 169 -6.24 -14.70 -7.45
N ASN A 170 -5.05 -14.11 -7.58
CA ASN A 170 -4.79 -13.00 -8.52
C ASN A 170 -5.71 -11.78 -8.31
N LYS A 171 -5.99 -11.44 -7.05
CA LYS A 171 -6.90 -10.37 -6.68
C LYS A 171 -6.58 -9.03 -7.37
N THR A 172 -5.30 -8.66 -7.47
CA THR A 172 -4.88 -7.40 -8.10
C THR A 172 -5.19 -7.39 -9.59
N GLU A 173 -4.96 -8.51 -10.29
CA GLU A 173 -5.33 -8.69 -11.69
C GLU A 173 -6.86 -8.56 -11.88
N HIS A 174 -7.63 -9.23 -11.02
CA HIS A 174 -9.10 -9.11 -11.05
C HIS A 174 -9.58 -7.68 -10.82
N ALA A 175 -8.97 -6.95 -9.88
CA ALA A 175 -9.31 -5.55 -9.63
C ALA A 175 -8.85 -4.59 -10.76
N ARG A 176 -7.94 -5.02 -11.65
CA ARG A 176 -7.59 -4.31 -12.87
C ARG A 176 -8.54 -4.62 -14.02
N ALA A 177 -9.00 -5.87 -14.13
CA ALA A 177 -9.89 -6.31 -15.19
C ALA A 177 -11.27 -5.59 -15.21
N VAL A 178 -11.70 -5.04 -14.07
CA VAL A 178 -12.95 -4.26 -13.99
C VAL A 178 -12.80 -2.79 -14.40
N LEU A 179 -11.56 -2.33 -14.65
CA LEU A 179 -11.32 -0.94 -15.02
C LEU A 179 -11.76 -0.66 -16.47
N PRO A 180 -12.26 0.55 -16.75
CA PRO A 180 -12.66 0.92 -18.10
C PRO A 180 -11.43 1.07 -19.01
N GLU A 181 -11.52 0.54 -20.23
CA GLU A 181 -10.49 0.71 -21.27
C GLU A 181 -10.35 2.15 -21.76
N GLY A 182 -11.42 2.93 -21.69
CA GLY A 182 -11.46 4.32 -22.10
C GLY A 182 -12.22 5.20 -21.13
N VAL A 183 -11.76 6.43 -20.95
CA VAL A 183 -12.37 7.40 -20.05
C VAL A 183 -12.56 8.75 -20.75
N SER A 184 -13.63 9.47 -20.38
CA SER A 184 -13.86 10.81 -20.93
C SER A 184 -12.87 11.82 -20.33
N LEU A 185 -12.45 12.82 -21.11
CA LEU A 185 -11.62 13.93 -20.64
C LEU A 185 -12.20 14.65 -19.42
N ARG A 186 -13.55 14.71 -19.30
CA ARG A 186 -14.21 15.28 -18.12
C ARG A 186 -13.86 14.51 -16.84
N LYS A 187 -13.85 13.18 -16.88
CA LYS A 187 -13.45 12.35 -15.74
C LYS A 187 -11.96 12.49 -15.43
N VAL A 188 -11.12 12.59 -16.47
CA VAL A 188 -9.67 12.84 -16.29
C VAL A 188 -9.46 14.19 -15.61
N ALA A 189 -10.09 15.27 -16.10
CA ALA A 189 -9.99 16.61 -15.50
C ALA A 189 -10.47 16.62 -14.04
N HIS A 190 -11.54 15.88 -13.71
CA HIS A 190 -12.01 15.72 -12.32
C HIS A 190 -10.95 15.06 -11.44
N ASN A 191 -10.38 13.94 -11.89
CA ASN A 191 -9.35 13.22 -11.10
C ASN A 191 -8.06 14.03 -10.97
N VAL A 192 -7.65 14.76 -12.01
CA VAL A 192 -6.48 15.66 -11.94
C VAL A 192 -6.71 16.76 -10.90
N GLY A 193 -7.90 17.39 -10.89
CA GLY A 193 -8.28 18.38 -9.88
C GLY A 193 -8.29 17.79 -8.47
N GLY A 194 -8.84 16.58 -8.28
CA GLY A 194 -8.82 15.86 -7.01
C GLY A 194 -7.40 15.54 -6.54
N ALA A 195 -6.55 15.01 -7.42
CA ALA A 195 -5.16 14.73 -7.11
C ALA A 195 -4.39 16.00 -6.71
N ALA A 196 -4.57 17.11 -7.44
CA ALA A 196 -3.98 18.39 -7.09
C ALA A 196 -4.45 18.90 -5.71
N SER A 197 -5.74 18.72 -5.39
CA SER A 197 -6.30 19.09 -4.07
C SER A 197 -5.69 18.26 -2.94
N ILE A 198 -5.45 16.95 -3.13
CA ILE A 198 -4.78 16.11 -2.14
C ILE A 198 -3.37 16.63 -1.87
N VAL A 199 -2.55 16.86 -2.91
CA VAL A 199 -1.19 17.36 -2.75
C VAL A 199 -1.17 18.75 -2.12
N ALA A 200 -2.03 19.67 -2.58
CA ALA A 200 -2.17 21.00 -1.99
C ALA A 200 -2.55 20.94 -0.51
N GLY A 201 -3.53 20.10 -0.16
CA GLY A 201 -3.97 19.90 1.23
C GLY A 201 -2.87 19.34 2.14
N ILE A 202 -2.03 18.44 1.63
CA ILE A 202 -0.88 17.92 2.38
C ILE A 202 0.13 19.05 2.64
N LEU A 203 0.48 19.84 1.62
CA LEU A 203 1.45 20.92 1.72
C LEU A 203 0.97 22.12 2.56
N SER A 204 -0.34 22.38 2.57
CA SER A 204 -0.96 23.46 3.36
C SER A 204 -1.50 22.99 4.72
N GLU A 205 -1.32 21.73 5.07
CA GLU A 205 -1.87 21.10 6.29
C GLU A 205 -3.42 21.19 6.40
N ASP A 206 -4.10 21.23 5.25
CA ASP A 206 -5.56 21.32 5.15
C ASP A 206 -6.18 19.95 4.88
N ILE A 207 -6.63 19.28 5.96
CA ILE A 207 -7.18 17.92 5.88
C ILE A 207 -8.55 17.89 5.18
N ASP A 208 -9.34 18.96 5.29
CA ASP A 208 -10.62 19.10 4.57
C ASP A 208 -10.37 19.14 3.04
N LEU A 209 -9.34 19.86 2.60
CA LEU A 209 -8.95 19.90 1.20
C LEU A 209 -8.45 18.54 0.69
N ILE A 210 -7.70 17.78 1.53
CA ILE A 210 -7.32 16.40 1.22
C ILE A 210 -8.58 15.55 1.00
N GLY A 211 -9.52 15.61 1.95
CA GLY A 211 -10.76 14.83 1.90
C GLY A 211 -11.62 15.15 0.67
N LYS A 212 -11.79 16.44 0.35
CA LYS A 212 -12.49 16.89 -0.87
C LYS A 212 -11.84 16.38 -2.14
N GLY A 213 -10.51 16.26 -2.15
CA GLY A 213 -9.74 15.71 -3.26
C GLY A 213 -9.91 14.20 -3.46
N MET A 214 -10.38 13.44 -2.48
CA MET A 214 -10.45 11.98 -2.54
C MET A 214 -11.58 11.40 -3.40
N VAL A 215 -12.38 12.24 -4.07
CA VAL A 215 -13.45 11.79 -4.94
C VAL A 215 -12.87 11.32 -6.28
N ASP A 216 -12.96 10.02 -6.55
CA ASP A 216 -12.51 9.39 -7.79
C ASP A 216 -13.69 9.16 -8.74
N ALA A 217 -13.57 9.62 -9.98
CA ALA A 217 -14.61 9.46 -11.01
C ALA A 217 -14.35 8.27 -11.95
N ILE A 218 -13.24 7.54 -11.80
CA ILE A 218 -12.77 6.51 -12.74
C ILE A 218 -12.66 5.15 -12.08
N VAL A 219 -11.71 4.97 -11.15
CA VAL A 219 -11.31 3.67 -10.63
C VAL A 219 -12.23 3.20 -9.51
N GLU A 220 -12.52 4.07 -8.53
CA GLU A 220 -13.35 3.71 -7.38
C GLU A 220 -14.78 3.29 -7.80
N PRO A 221 -15.47 3.98 -8.72
CA PRO A 221 -16.77 3.53 -9.21
C PRO A 221 -16.74 2.15 -9.88
N ALA A 222 -15.66 1.83 -10.60
CA ALA A 222 -15.50 0.52 -11.24
C ALA A 222 -15.24 -0.60 -10.21
N ARG A 223 -14.47 -0.31 -9.15
CA ARG A 223 -14.11 -1.26 -8.08
C ARG A 223 -15.15 -1.37 -6.96
N ALA A 224 -16.10 -0.45 -6.85
CA ALA A 224 -17.12 -0.43 -5.81
C ALA A 224 -17.86 -1.77 -5.69
N GLN A 225 -18.14 -2.44 -6.80
CA GLN A 225 -18.78 -3.76 -6.85
C GLN A 225 -17.94 -4.90 -6.22
N LEU A 226 -16.62 -4.69 -6.04
CA LEU A 226 -15.71 -5.67 -5.42
C LEU A 226 -15.65 -5.53 -3.90
N VAL A 227 -16.27 -4.48 -3.34
CA VAL A 227 -16.29 -4.21 -1.90
C VAL A 227 -17.72 -4.39 -1.38
N PRO A 228 -17.95 -5.34 -0.48
CA PRO A 228 -19.28 -5.54 0.10
C PRO A 228 -19.80 -4.25 0.74
N ASN A 229 -21.06 -3.93 0.49
CA ASN A 229 -21.75 -2.78 1.09
C ASN A 229 -21.02 -1.41 0.94
N TYR A 230 -20.20 -1.25 -0.09
CA TYR A 230 -19.33 -0.09 -0.32
C TYR A 230 -20.02 1.26 -0.06
N ALA A 231 -21.20 1.47 -0.66
CA ALA A 231 -21.91 2.76 -0.58
C ALA A 231 -22.33 3.11 0.86
N GLN A 232 -22.77 2.12 1.62
CA GLN A 232 -23.19 2.31 3.02
C GLN A 232 -21.98 2.55 3.92
N VAL A 233 -20.88 1.81 3.72
CA VAL A 233 -19.62 2.02 4.46
C VAL A 233 -19.08 3.43 4.20
N LYS A 234 -19.06 3.88 2.95
CA LYS A 234 -18.64 5.25 2.59
C LYS A 234 -19.54 6.30 3.25
N LYS A 235 -20.87 6.10 3.21
CA LYS A 235 -21.84 6.99 3.85
C LYS A 235 -21.67 7.02 5.38
N ALA A 236 -21.47 5.85 6.01
CA ALA A 236 -21.26 5.75 7.46
C ALA A 236 -19.99 6.50 7.90
N ALA A 237 -18.88 6.32 7.19
CA ALA A 237 -17.64 7.02 7.49
C ALA A 237 -17.78 8.56 7.40
N LEU A 238 -18.37 9.06 6.30
CA LEU A 238 -18.63 10.50 6.12
C LEU A 238 -19.60 11.03 7.18
N GLY A 239 -20.65 10.27 7.50
CA GLY A 239 -21.61 10.62 8.55
C GLY A 239 -21.00 10.65 9.96
N ALA A 240 -19.94 9.86 10.20
CA ALA A 240 -19.17 9.84 11.44
C ALA A 240 -18.09 10.94 11.50
N GLY A 241 -17.96 11.78 10.47
CA GLY A 241 -17.05 12.92 10.45
C GLY A 241 -15.74 12.71 9.71
N ALA A 242 -15.64 11.67 8.85
CA ALA A 242 -14.48 11.55 7.96
C ALA A 242 -14.47 12.66 6.92
N GLU A 243 -13.31 13.20 6.61
CA GLU A 243 -13.12 14.23 5.57
C GLU A 243 -13.13 13.63 4.16
N GLY A 244 -12.65 12.40 4.01
CA GLY A 244 -12.64 11.67 2.74
C GLY A 244 -12.57 10.16 2.95
N VAL A 245 -13.12 9.40 1.99
CA VAL A 245 -13.20 7.93 2.07
C VAL A 245 -12.85 7.33 0.72
N ALA A 246 -12.03 6.29 0.72
CA ALA A 246 -11.66 5.57 -0.50
C ALA A 246 -11.48 4.07 -0.25
N ILE A 247 -11.52 3.30 -1.33
CA ILE A 247 -11.05 1.91 -1.33
C ILE A 247 -9.52 1.93 -1.15
N SER A 248 -9.01 1.10 -0.25
CA SER A 248 -7.58 0.94 -0.03
C SER A 248 -6.97 0.02 -1.11
N GLY A 249 -6.11 0.57 -1.96
CA GLY A 249 -5.48 -0.17 -3.05
C GLY A 249 -6.50 -0.90 -3.93
N ALA A 250 -6.31 -2.21 -4.12
CA ALA A 250 -7.26 -3.07 -4.83
C ALA A 250 -8.45 -3.54 -3.97
N GLY A 251 -8.66 -2.98 -2.79
CA GLY A 251 -9.70 -3.38 -1.84
C GLY A 251 -9.38 -4.74 -1.15
N PRO A 252 -10.33 -5.41 -0.50
CA PRO A 252 -11.67 -4.91 -0.18
C PRO A 252 -11.68 -3.92 1.01
N SER A 253 -10.53 -3.65 1.65
CA SER A 253 -10.47 -2.69 2.75
C SER A 253 -10.83 -1.29 2.28
N MET A 254 -11.42 -0.52 3.17
CA MET A 254 -11.71 0.89 2.98
C MET A 254 -10.95 1.72 4.01
N ILE A 255 -10.51 2.89 3.60
CA ILE A 255 -9.85 3.87 4.46
C ILE A 255 -10.63 5.18 4.47
N ALA A 256 -10.59 5.87 5.59
CA ALA A 256 -11.11 7.21 5.72
C ALA A 256 -10.06 8.13 6.31
N ILE A 257 -9.93 9.33 5.74
CA ILE A 257 -9.08 10.41 6.27
C ILE A 257 -9.86 11.16 7.32
N VAL A 258 -9.22 11.40 8.45
CA VAL A 258 -9.82 12.01 9.63
C VAL A 258 -8.94 13.15 10.15
N ASP A 259 -9.53 14.30 10.44
CA ASP A 259 -8.89 15.34 11.26
C ASP A 259 -9.14 15.02 12.74
N ASN A 260 -8.11 14.60 13.48
CA ASN A 260 -8.24 14.23 14.88
C ASN A 260 -8.59 15.40 15.82
N ALA A 261 -8.53 16.64 15.33
CA ALA A 261 -9.07 17.79 16.05
C ALA A 261 -10.61 17.88 16.01
N LYS A 262 -11.27 17.17 15.09
CA LYS A 262 -12.73 17.16 14.92
C LYS A 262 -13.36 15.89 15.46
N VAL A 263 -12.79 14.72 15.12
CA VAL A 263 -13.31 13.40 15.48
C VAL A 263 -12.16 12.38 15.58
N SER A 264 -12.33 11.32 16.36
CA SER A 264 -11.33 10.25 16.43
C SER A 264 -11.44 9.29 15.25
N ALA A 265 -10.31 8.87 14.68
CA ALA A 265 -10.30 7.84 13.65
C ALA A 265 -10.86 6.49 14.15
N ALA A 266 -10.75 6.22 15.45
CA ALA A 266 -11.33 5.02 16.05
C ALA A 266 -12.87 5.02 15.95
N SER A 267 -13.56 6.13 16.26
CA SER A 267 -15.02 6.20 16.13
C SER A 267 -15.49 6.09 14.67
N VAL A 268 -14.75 6.71 13.74
CA VAL A 268 -15.04 6.56 12.30
C VAL A 268 -14.85 5.11 11.84
N SER A 269 -13.77 4.44 12.28
CA SER A 269 -13.53 3.03 11.91
C SER A 269 -14.61 2.09 12.43
N VAL A 270 -15.14 2.34 13.65
CA VAL A 270 -16.28 1.57 14.21
C VAL A 270 -17.52 1.75 13.33
N ALA A 271 -17.88 2.99 12.97
CA ALA A 271 -19.04 3.23 12.09
C ALA A 271 -18.90 2.53 10.73
N MET A 272 -17.67 2.48 10.17
CA MET A 272 -17.40 1.71 8.96
C MET A 272 -17.58 0.20 9.16
N GLY A 273 -17.13 -0.32 10.29
CA GLY A 273 -17.28 -1.73 10.66
C GLY A 273 -18.74 -2.14 10.82
N GLU A 274 -19.52 -1.37 11.54
CA GLU A 274 -20.96 -1.59 11.72
C GLU A 274 -21.71 -1.61 10.38
N ALA A 275 -21.29 -0.75 9.42
CA ALA A 275 -21.87 -0.77 8.08
C ALA A 275 -21.52 -2.04 7.30
N PHE A 276 -20.33 -2.64 7.47
CA PHE A 276 -20.02 -3.97 6.92
C PHE A 276 -20.83 -5.07 7.62
N GLU A 277 -20.92 -5.02 8.94
CA GLU A 277 -21.63 -6.02 9.74
C GLU A 277 -23.13 -6.03 9.47
N SER A 278 -23.73 -4.88 9.17
CA SER A 278 -25.13 -4.78 8.76
C SER A 278 -25.44 -5.54 7.46
N ALA A 279 -24.42 -5.80 6.64
CA ALA A 279 -24.49 -6.65 5.45
C ALA A 279 -24.04 -8.11 5.71
N GLY A 280 -23.89 -8.51 6.98
CA GLY A 280 -23.45 -9.86 7.36
C GLY A 280 -21.94 -10.12 7.15
N VAL A 281 -21.14 -9.08 6.95
CA VAL A 281 -19.69 -9.19 6.72
C VAL A 281 -18.94 -8.79 7.98
N ARG A 282 -18.26 -9.74 8.63
CA ARG A 282 -17.36 -9.43 9.76
C ARG A 282 -16.24 -8.47 9.29
N CYS A 283 -15.86 -7.55 10.15
CA CYS A 283 -14.88 -6.52 9.82
C CYS A 283 -13.93 -6.28 10.99
N TRP A 284 -12.62 -6.16 10.69
CA TRP A 284 -11.66 -5.59 11.63
C TRP A 284 -11.62 -4.08 11.42
N THR A 285 -11.66 -3.34 12.51
CA THR A 285 -11.62 -1.87 12.49
C THR A 285 -10.48 -1.37 13.36
N LEU A 286 -9.78 -0.36 12.88
CA LEU A 286 -8.67 0.24 13.62
C LEU A 286 -8.43 1.69 13.18
N ALA A 287 -7.82 2.46 14.08
CA ALA A 287 -7.22 3.74 13.78
C ALA A 287 -5.73 3.57 13.49
N SER A 288 -5.19 4.37 12.58
CA SER A 288 -3.78 4.38 12.20
C SER A 288 -3.31 5.81 11.97
N LYS A 289 -2.00 5.98 12.01
CA LYS A 289 -1.31 7.22 11.62
C LYS A 289 -0.37 6.93 10.47
N THR A 290 0.13 7.99 9.90
CA THR A 290 1.24 7.88 8.95
C THR A 290 2.53 7.55 9.69
N THR A 291 3.41 6.80 9.04
CA THR A 291 4.67 6.34 9.63
C THR A 291 5.84 6.55 8.68
N ARG A 292 7.03 6.37 9.23
CA ARG A 292 8.27 6.31 8.44
C ARG A 292 8.26 5.05 7.59
N GLY A 293 9.08 5.06 6.54
CA GLY A 293 9.32 3.90 5.70
C GLY A 293 10.11 2.79 6.41
N ALA A 294 10.54 1.80 5.63
CA ALA A 294 11.31 0.67 6.12
C ALA A 294 12.59 1.11 6.84
N THR A 295 12.87 0.50 7.99
CA THR A 295 14.01 0.85 8.84
C THR A 295 14.83 -0.38 9.20
N ILE A 296 16.12 -0.18 9.42
CA ILE A 296 17.03 -1.23 9.91
C ILE A 296 16.97 -1.27 11.44
N LEU A 297 16.58 -2.42 11.99
CA LEU A 297 16.52 -2.66 13.44
C LEU A 297 17.85 -3.11 14.02
N LYS A 298 18.58 -3.97 13.29
CA LYS A 298 19.92 -4.49 13.63
C LYS A 298 20.73 -4.68 12.36
N LYS A 299 22.03 -4.46 12.46
CA LYS A 299 23.03 -4.87 11.46
C LYS A 299 23.75 -6.13 11.89
#